data_71c1c2fcafdada2833ee5d7cb1ee3200
#
_entry.id   71c1c2fcafdada2833ee5d7cb1ee3200
#
_cell.length_a   1.000
_cell.length_b   1.000
_cell.length_c   1.000
_cell.angle_alpha   90.00
_cell.angle_beta   90.00
_cell.angle_gamma   90.00
#
_symmetry.space_group_name_H-M   'P 1'
#
loop_
_entity.id
_entity.type
_entity.pdbx_description
1 polymer ?
#
loop_
_entity_poly.entity_id
_entity_poly.type
_entity_poly.pdbx_seq_one_letter_code
_entity_poly.pdbx_strand_id
1 'polypeptide(L)'
;DVYKRQMFEIIKNPQRETKVYLPVEMDDGSIRVFEGYRVQHSNIRGPFKGGIRYHQNCDLNEIKALATWMSLKCAVANIPYGGAKGGIQVDPSTLSKRELCRLTRRYTYAIEPLIGADKDIPAPDVNTNAQTMAWVLDTYSMLHGKPCPGVVTGKPVELGGSRGRASATGRGVVIATQLVLKTNGVDSLDGVKVAVQGMGNVGANAARIFCHRNACVVALSDVSGGIYCESGLDADAVSAFLEEGHLLKDYQAEGVSHISNTELLTCDCDVLVPAALENQINAEVAEQLRCRYIVEGANGPTTVEADAILEQRGITLIPDIFANSGGVIVSYFEWVQNIQELTWERSQVNEMLEKLMTASFGELLEERKKTACSYRMAAYIVALRRLLYAEDIKGLFP
;
A
#
# COMPACT_ATOMS: atom_id res chain seq x y z
N ASP A 1 31.09 -11.97 0.61
CA ASP A 1 31.52 -11.37 1.86
C ASP A 1 30.76 -12.02 3.04
N VAL A 2 31.47 -12.72 3.92
CA VAL A 2 30.91 -13.49 5.05
C VAL A 2 30.17 -12.55 6.02
N TYR A 3 30.73 -11.38 6.29
CA TYR A 3 30.15 -10.37 7.16
C TYR A 3 28.78 -9.88 6.66
N LYS A 4 28.63 -9.58 5.38
CA LYS A 4 27.35 -9.18 4.79
C LYS A 4 26.30 -10.28 4.84
N ARG A 5 26.72 -11.55 4.74
CA ARG A 5 25.81 -12.69 4.92
C ARG A 5 25.32 -12.78 6.36
N GLN A 6 26.19 -12.53 7.34
CA GLN A 6 25.81 -12.51 8.76
C GLN A 6 24.85 -11.36 9.06
N MET A 7 25.07 -10.16 8.53
CA MET A 7 24.15 -9.02 8.65
C MET A 7 22.78 -9.29 8.02
N PHE A 8 22.73 -10.08 6.93
CA PHE A 8 21.49 -10.48 6.31
C PHE A 8 20.62 -11.36 7.22
N GLU A 9 21.23 -12.19 8.09
CA GLU A 9 20.48 -13.00 9.06
C GLU A 9 19.72 -12.11 10.08
N ILE A 10 20.19 -10.91 10.37
CA ILE A 10 19.48 -9.95 11.22
C ILE A 10 18.19 -9.49 10.55
N ILE A 11 18.29 -9.14 9.26
CA ILE A 11 17.15 -8.61 8.49
C ILE A 11 16.08 -9.67 8.20
N LYS A 12 16.45 -10.95 8.18
CA LYS A 12 15.48 -12.05 7.98
C LYS A 12 14.48 -12.20 9.11
N ASN A 13 14.83 -11.78 10.30
CA ASN A 13 14.05 -12.03 11.49
C ASN A 13 13.45 -10.73 12.03
N PRO A 14 12.19 -10.72 12.47
CA PRO A 14 11.63 -9.58 13.16
C PRO A 14 12.30 -9.40 14.53
N GLN A 15 12.47 -8.14 14.95
CA GLN A 15 13.04 -7.82 16.26
C GLN A 15 12.08 -8.21 17.40
N ARG A 16 10.76 -8.19 17.14
CA ARG A 16 9.76 -8.54 18.15
C ARG A 16 8.48 -9.05 17.52
N GLU A 17 7.95 -10.11 18.08
CA GLU A 17 6.64 -10.66 17.80
C GLU A 17 5.79 -10.61 19.07
N THR A 18 4.59 -10.05 18.97
CA THR A 18 3.67 -9.94 20.10
C THR A 18 2.31 -10.48 19.69
N LYS A 19 1.82 -11.43 20.49
CA LYS A 19 0.45 -11.95 20.42
C LYS A 19 -0.30 -11.51 21.66
N VAL A 20 -1.52 -11.02 21.50
CA VAL A 20 -2.39 -10.57 22.57
C VAL A 20 -3.77 -11.20 22.48
N TYR A 21 -4.42 -11.39 23.62
CA TYR A 21 -5.78 -11.86 23.73
C TYR A 21 -6.69 -10.72 24.19
N LEU A 22 -7.78 -10.51 23.47
CA LEU A 22 -8.61 -9.33 23.56
C LEU A 22 -10.03 -9.71 24.00
N PRO A 23 -10.32 -9.77 25.31
CA PRO A 23 -11.69 -9.96 25.77
C PRO A 23 -12.51 -8.70 25.51
N VAL A 24 -13.64 -8.86 24.82
CA VAL A 24 -14.56 -7.79 24.43
C VAL A 24 -15.96 -8.20 24.82
N GLU A 25 -16.68 -7.30 25.51
CA GLU A 25 -18.11 -7.43 25.75
C GLU A 25 -18.88 -7.12 24.46
N MET A 26 -19.69 -8.07 24.02
CA MET A 26 -20.52 -7.97 22.84
C MET A 26 -21.82 -7.20 23.13
N ASP A 27 -22.55 -6.83 22.08
CA ASP A 27 -23.80 -6.07 22.24
C ASP A 27 -24.93 -6.89 22.93
N ASP A 28 -24.82 -8.21 22.89
CA ASP A 28 -25.73 -9.13 23.60
C ASP A 28 -25.31 -9.40 25.07
N GLY A 29 -24.25 -8.77 25.54
CA GLY A 29 -23.71 -8.94 26.88
C GLY A 29 -22.78 -10.16 27.05
N SER A 30 -22.57 -10.96 26.01
CA SER A 30 -21.59 -12.05 26.04
C SER A 30 -20.15 -11.52 25.96
N ILE A 31 -19.18 -12.33 26.35
CA ILE A 31 -17.76 -12.02 26.20
C ILE A 31 -17.16 -12.89 25.11
N ARG A 32 -16.55 -12.25 24.11
CA ARG A 32 -15.71 -12.92 23.11
C ARG A 32 -14.25 -12.55 23.31
N VAL A 33 -13.36 -13.51 23.09
CA VAL A 33 -11.92 -13.27 23.12
C VAL A 33 -11.37 -13.38 21.72
N PHE A 34 -10.73 -12.30 21.23
CA PHE A 34 -10.11 -12.24 19.92
C PHE A 34 -8.59 -12.34 20.04
N GLU A 35 -7.94 -12.88 19.02
CA GLU A 35 -6.49 -12.87 18.93
C GLU A 35 -6.00 -11.66 18.14
N GLY A 36 -5.03 -10.96 18.68
CA GLY A 36 -4.38 -9.85 18.01
C GLY A 36 -2.86 -10.02 17.95
N TYR A 37 -2.25 -9.40 16.97
CA TYR A 37 -0.82 -9.50 16.69
C TYR A 37 -0.22 -8.13 16.42
N ARG A 38 1.01 -7.89 16.89
CA ARG A 38 1.88 -6.80 16.46
C ARG A 38 3.28 -7.33 16.24
N VAL A 39 3.79 -7.27 15.02
CA VAL A 39 5.15 -7.66 14.67
C VAL A 39 5.94 -6.41 14.30
N GLN A 40 7.06 -6.22 14.97
CA GLN A 40 8.03 -5.16 14.77
C GLN A 40 9.25 -5.78 14.08
N HIS A 41 9.39 -5.55 12.77
CA HIS A 41 10.42 -6.21 11.98
C HIS A 41 11.78 -5.54 12.17
N SER A 42 11.91 -4.27 11.83
CA SER A 42 13.17 -3.53 11.97
C SER A 42 12.91 -2.05 12.21
N ASN A 43 13.66 -1.43 13.12
CA ASN A 43 13.68 0.01 13.37
C ASN A 43 15.04 0.64 13.06
N ILE A 44 15.87 -0.03 12.31
CA ILE A 44 17.25 0.40 12.04
C ILE A 44 17.31 1.79 11.38
N ARG A 45 16.29 2.14 10.59
CA ARG A 45 16.20 3.43 9.90
C ARG A 45 15.25 4.45 10.55
N GLY A 46 14.56 4.10 11.61
CA GLY A 46 13.60 4.97 12.30
C GLY A 46 12.48 4.16 12.95
N PRO A 47 11.45 4.83 13.48
CA PRO A 47 10.34 4.16 14.16
C PRO A 47 9.72 3.07 13.31
N PHE A 48 9.26 2.00 13.94
CA PHE A 48 8.49 0.97 13.25
C PHE A 48 7.23 1.57 12.62
N LYS A 49 6.85 1.10 11.44
CA LYS A 49 5.69 1.62 10.70
C LYS A 49 4.94 0.50 10.01
N GLY A 50 3.61 0.46 10.20
CA GLY A 50 2.79 -0.47 9.47
C GLY A 50 1.34 -0.50 9.89
N GLY A 51 0.46 -0.93 8.98
CA GLY A 51 -0.97 -0.98 9.16
C GLY A 51 -1.43 -2.04 10.16
N ILE A 52 -2.70 -1.93 10.55
CA ILE A 52 -3.44 -2.92 11.34
C ILE A 52 -4.55 -3.46 10.45
N ARG A 53 -4.61 -4.78 10.24
CA ARG A 53 -5.69 -5.42 9.46
C ARG A 53 -6.66 -6.18 10.34
N TYR A 54 -7.92 -6.19 9.94
CA TYR A 54 -8.95 -7.03 10.53
C TYR A 54 -9.38 -8.06 9.48
N HIS A 55 -9.05 -9.33 9.72
CA HIS A 55 -9.39 -10.38 8.77
C HIS A 55 -9.54 -11.73 9.49
N GLN A 56 -10.52 -12.55 9.08
CA GLN A 56 -10.78 -13.84 9.72
C GLN A 56 -9.62 -14.84 9.63
N ASN A 57 -8.79 -14.73 8.59
CA ASN A 57 -7.65 -15.60 8.38
C ASN A 57 -6.33 -14.95 8.82
N CYS A 58 -6.39 -13.82 9.53
CA CYS A 58 -5.19 -13.14 10.01
C CYS A 58 -4.45 -14.02 11.01
N ASP A 59 -3.19 -14.31 10.74
CA ASP A 59 -2.31 -15.08 11.61
C ASP A 59 -0.92 -14.42 11.77
N LEU A 60 -0.14 -14.95 12.69
CA LEU A 60 1.18 -14.41 13.01
C LEU A 60 2.16 -14.48 11.82
N ASN A 61 2.11 -15.53 11.01
CA ASN A 61 3.04 -15.70 9.89
C ASN A 61 2.75 -14.70 8.76
N GLU A 62 1.47 -14.48 8.45
CA GLU A 62 1.05 -13.43 7.53
C GLU A 62 1.53 -12.06 8.02
N ILE A 63 1.31 -11.74 9.30
CA ILE A 63 1.72 -10.46 9.88
C ILE A 63 3.25 -10.29 9.86
N LYS A 64 4.03 -11.36 10.07
CA LYS A 64 5.51 -11.34 9.94
C LYS A 64 5.96 -11.01 8.52
N ALA A 65 5.39 -11.67 7.53
CA ALA A 65 5.70 -11.42 6.12
C ALA A 65 5.40 -9.97 5.74
N LEU A 66 4.24 -9.46 6.14
CA LEU A 66 3.81 -8.10 5.87
C LEU A 66 4.66 -7.04 6.61
N ALA A 67 5.12 -7.32 7.84
CA ALA A 67 6.02 -6.46 8.58
C ALA A 67 7.40 -6.34 7.90
N THR A 68 7.91 -7.46 7.35
CA THR A 68 9.13 -7.49 6.56
C THR A 68 8.98 -6.65 5.29
N TRP A 69 7.88 -6.81 4.56
CA TRP A 69 7.57 -5.99 3.39
C TRP A 69 7.50 -4.49 3.71
N MET A 70 6.97 -4.13 4.87
CA MET A 70 6.95 -2.72 5.29
C MET A 70 8.35 -2.14 5.48
N SER A 71 9.31 -2.89 6.05
CA SER A 71 10.71 -2.46 6.14
C SER A 71 11.33 -2.23 4.76
N LEU A 72 11.10 -3.16 3.83
CA LEU A 72 11.60 -3.04 2.46
C LEU A 72 10.94 -1.86 1.73
N LYS A 73 9.64 -1.69 1.85
CA LYS A 73 8.88 -0.59 1.23
C LYS A 73 9.37 0.78 1.73
N CYS A 74 9.51 0.96 3.04
CA CYS A 74 10.05 2.19 3.62
C CYS A 74 11.50 2.45 3.17
N ALA A 75 12.30 1.39 3.05
CA ALA A 75 13.66 1.50 2.56
C ALA A 75 13.73 1.90 1.07
N VAL A 76 12.90 1.33 0.19
CA VAL A 76 12.81 1.73 -1.23
C VAL A 76 12.36 3.19 -1.36
N ALA A 77 11.32 3.58 -0.62
CA ALA A 77 10.81 4.95 -0.63
C ALA A 77 11.76 5.97 0.00
N ASN A 78 12.85 5.51 0.61
CA ASN A 78 13.84 6.32 1.31
C ASN A 78 13.27 7.24 2.39
N ILE A 79 12.27 6.76 3.11
CA ILE A 79 11.70 7.46 4.26
C ILE A 79 12.31 6.91 5.57
N PRO A 80 12.43 7.74 6.63
CA PRO A 80 13.09 7.36 7.89
C PRO A 80 12.17 6.54 8.79
N TYR A 81 11.69 5.42 8.27
CA TYR A 81 10.86 4.44 8.97
C TYR A 81 11.47 3.05 8.89
N GLY A 82 11.21 2.29 9.92
CA GLY A 82 11.31 0.84 9.91
C GLY A 82 10.04 0.17 9.41
N GLY A 83 9.86 -1.09 9.77
CA GLY A 83 8.68 -1.87 9.37
C GLY A 83 8.04 -2.59 10.53
N ALA A 84 6.72 -2.53 10.58
CA ALA A 84 5.87 -3.30 11.46
C ALA A 84 4.58 -3.69 10.74
N LYS A 85 3.82 -4.59 11.36
CA LYS A 85 2.45 -4.92 10.96
C LYS A 85 1.67 -5.37 12.18
N GLY A 86 0.39 -5.05 12.19
CA GLY A 86 -0.55 -5.55 13.19
C GLY A 86 -1.77 -6.18 12.52
N GLY A 87 -2.52 -6.92 13.33
CA GLY A 87 -3.77 -7.49 12.86
C GLY A 87 -4.57 -8.12 13.99
N ILE A 88 -5.86 -8.29 13.74
CA ILE A 88 -6.76 -9.04 14.62
C ILE A 88 -7.45 -10.11 13.77
N GLN A 89 -7.47 -11.33 14.29
CA GLN A 89 -8.23 -12.42 13.69
C GLN A 89 -9.71 -12.23 13.98
N VAL A 90 -10.41 -11.64 13.02
CA VAL A 90 -11.84 -11.30 13.14
C VAL A 90 -12.45 -11.11 11.76
N ASP A 91 -13.70 -11.52 11.59
CA ASP A 91 -14.54 -11.07 10.48
C ASP A 91 -15.28 -9.79 10.91
N PRO A 92 -14.87 -8.61 10.46
CA PRO A 92 -15.46 -7.35 10.91
C PRO A 92 -16.90 -7.16 10.43
N SER A 93 -17.34 -7.88 9.40
CA SER A 93 -18.73 -7.83 8.92
C SER A 93 -19.73 -8.41 9.91
N THR A 94 -19.25 -9.25 10.83
CA THR A 94 -20.06 -9.89 11.88
C THR A 94 -20.19 -9.04 13.15
N LEU A 95 -19.52 -7.88 13.20
CA LEU A 95 -19.52 -7.00 14.37
C LEU A 95 -20.24 -5.70 14.09
N SER A 96 -20.93 -5.19 15.11
CA SER A 96 -21.47 -3.83 15.08
C SER A 96 -20.36 -2.79 15.15
N LYS A 97 -20.67 -1.55 14.77
CA LYS A 97 -19.71 -0.42 14.91
C LYS A 97 -19.25 -0.22 16.35
N ARG A 98 -20.13 -0.49 17.34
CA ARG A 98 -19.79 -0.39 18.76
C ARG A 98 -18.84 -1.49 19.20
N GLU A 99 -19.06 -2.71 18.73
CA GLU A 99 -18.19 -3.86 19.01
C GLU A 99 -16.80 -3.65 18.36
N LEU A 100 -16.75 -3.18 17.11
CA LEU A 100 -15.50 -2.81 16.44
C LEU A 100 -14.73 -1.71 17.21
N CYS A 101 -15.45 -0.73 17.74
CA CYS A 101 -14.85 0.32 18.56
C CYS A 101 -14.24 -0.26 19.85
N ARG A 102 -14.98 -1.10 20.58
CA ARG A 102 -14.49 -1.78 21.80
C ARG A 102 -13.29 -2.65 21.50
N LEU A 103 -13.34 -3.44 20.43
CA LEU A 103 -12.23 -4.29 20.00
C LEU A 103 -10.98 -3.46 19.67
N THR A 104 -11.12 -2.40 18.89
CA THR A 104 -10.00 -1.51 18.53
C THR A 104 -9.37 -0.85 19.78
N ARG A 105 -10.19 -0.35 20.68
CA ARG A 105 -9.71 0.24 21.95
C ARG A 105 -9.00 -0.79 22.82
N ARG A 106 -9.52 -2.00 22.91
CA ARG A 106 -8.90 -3.11 23.65
C ARG A 106 -7.57 -3.52 23.04
N TYR A 107 -7.50 -3.61 21.71
CA TYR A 107 -6.24 -3.88 21.03
C TYR A 107 -5.23 -2.75 21.25
N THR A 108 -5.63 -1.50 21.13
CA THR A 108 -4.74 -0.35 21.38
C THR A 108 -4.18 -0.37 22.79
N TYR A 109 -5.02 -0.65 23.78
CA TYR A 109 -4.58 -0.81 25.18
C TYR A 109 -3.54 -1.94 25.32
N ALA A 110 -3.79 -3.08 24.67
CA ALA A 110 -2.90 -4.24 24.78
C ALA A 110 -1.52 -4.02 24.14
N ILE A 111 -1.43 -3.20 23.08
CA ILE A 111 -0.17 -2.88 22.39
C ILE A 111 0.39 -1.51 22.76
N GLU A 112 -0.23 -0.77 23.69
CA GLU A 112 0.18 0.57 24.09
C GLU A 112 1.68 0.66 24.41
N PRO A 113 2.29 -0.26 25.17
CA PRO A 113 3.73 -0.17 25.49
C PRO A 113 4.65 -0.25 24.27
N LEU A 114 4.16 -0.80 23.16
CA LEU A 114 4.90 -1.00 21.92
C LEU A 114 4.82 0.20 21.00
N ILE A 115 3.66 0.88 20.95
CA ILE A 115 3.39 1.96 20.00
C ILE A 115 3.79 3.34 20.55
N GLY A 116 3.90 4.31 19.66
CA GLY A 116 4.27 5.67 19.98
C GLY A 116 4.83 6.40 18.78
N ALA A 117 4.78 7.72 18.78
CA ALA A 117 5.25 8.56 17.68
C ALA A 117 6.76 8.39 17.39
N ASP A 118 7.52 7.97 18.35
CA ASP A 118 8.96 7.73 18.30
C ASP A 118 9.34 6.23 18.35
N LYS A 119 8.37 5.34 18.47
CA LYS A 119 8.56 3.89 18.63
C LYS A 119 8.00 3.10 17.46
N ASP A 120 6.68 3.06 17.38
CA ASP A 120 5.93 2.26 16.39
C ASP A 120 4.62 2.95 16.05
N ILE A 121 4.41 3.24 14.78
CA ILE A 121 3.31 4.08 14.30
C ILE A 121 2.36 3.24 13.45
N PRO A 122 1.21 2.84 14.01
CA PRO A 122 0.16 2.16 13.25
C PRO A 122 -0.45 3.01 12.13
N ALA A 123 -1.14 2.34 11.21
CA ALA A 123 -1.87 2.95 10.10
C ALA A 123 -3.05 2.06 9.69
N PRO A 124 -3.95 2.51 8.82
CA PRO A 124 -4.99 1.66 8.26
C PRO A 124 -4.42 0.58 7.34
N ASP A 125 -5.13 -0.54 7.26
CA ASP A 125 -4.91 -1.64 6.33
C ASP A 125 -6.26 -2.30 5.98
N VAL A 126 -6.29 -3.55 5.56
CA VAL A 126 -7.52 -4.28 5.21
C VAL A 126 -8.55 -4.17 6.35
N ASN A 127 -9.76 -3.76 6.00
CA ASN A 127 -10.93 -3.60 6.89
C ASN A 127 -10.72 -2.68 8.10
N THR A 128 -9.73 -1.79 8.03
CA THR A 128 -9.59 -0.64 8.94
C THR A 128 -9.51 0.65 8.16
N ASN A 129 -9.87 1.76 8.78
CA ASN A 129 -10.03 3.05 8.11
C ASN A 129 -9.71 4.22 9.05
N ALA A 130 -9.97 5.43 8.61
CA ALA A 130 -9.74 6.65 9.39
C ALA A 130 -10.50 6.66 10.72
N GLN A 131 -11.72 6.11 10.76
CA GLN A 131 -12.50 5.97 12.00
C GLN A 131 -11.81 5.03 12.99
N THR A 132 -11.27 3.91 12.51
CA THR A 132 -10.48 2.98 13.33
C THR A 132 -9.25 3.69 13.92
N MET A 133 -8.55 4.47 13.10
CA MET A 133 -7.38 5.25 13.54
C MET A 133 -7.74 6.35 14.55
N ALA A 134 -8.93 6.93 14.44
CA ALA A 134 -9.45 7.87 15.43
C ALA A 134 -9.64 7.21 16.80
N TRP A 135 -10.14 5.96 16.84
CA TRP A 135 -10.26 5.21 18.11
C TRP A 135 -8.91 4.83 18.70
N VAL A 136 -7.91 4.49 17.86
CA VAL A 136 -6.52 4.26 18.30
C VAL A 136 -5.95 5.53 18.92
N LEU A 137 -6.05 6.67 18.22
CA LEU A 137 -5.57 7.96 18.70
C LEU A 137 -6.20 8.35 20.04
N ASP A 138 -7.52 8.27 20.13
CA ASP A 138 -8.26 8.64 21.34
C ASP A 138 -7.87 7.76 22.53
N THR A 139 -7.82 6.44 22.33
CA THR A 139 -7.45 5.51 23.40
C THR A 139 -6.02 5.77 23.89
N TYR A 140 -5.07 5.92 22.97
CA TYR A 140 -3.68 6.18 23.33
C TYR A 140 -3.53 7.54 24.07
N SER A 141 -4.20 8.58 23.56
CA SER A 141 -4.16 9.91 24.18
C SER A 141 -4.75 9.91 25.60
N MET A 142 -5.85 9.18 25.82
CA MET A 142 -6.47 9.02 27.13
C MET A 142 -5.53 8.33 28.12
N LEU A 143 -4.84 7.27 27.68
CA LEU A 143 -3.87 6.56 28.54
C LEU A 143 -2.67 7.43 28.92
N HIS A 144 -2.26 8.36 28.05
CA HIS A 144 -1.14 9.27 28.28
C HIS A 144 -1.52 10.63 28.89
N GLY A 145 -2.82 10.90 29.05
CA GLY A 145 -3.33 12.15 29.64
C GLY A 145 -3.04 13.41 28.82
N LYS A 146 -2.75 13.28 27.52
CA LYS A 146 -2.47 14.38 26.59
C LYS A 146 -2.75 13.98 25.15
N PRO A 147 -3.04 14.94 24.24
CA PRO A 147 -3.12 14.66 22.81
C PRO A 147 -1.80 14.08 22.25
N CYS A 148 -1.89 12.97 21.51
CA CYS A 148 -0.73 12.30 20.94
C CYS A 148 -0.92 12.05 19.41
N PRO A 149 -1.12 13.09 18.57
CA PRO A 149 -1.52 12.92 17.17
C PRO A 149 -0.51 12.16 16.32
N GLY A 150 0.77 12.17 16.69
CA GLY A 150 1.83 11.44 15.98
C GLY A 150 1.84 9.93 16.21
N VAL A 151 1.01 9.38 17.12
CA VAL A 151 1.03 7.94 17.44
C VAL A 151 0.54 7.07 16.28
N VAL A 152 -0.32 7.59 15.41
CA VAL A 152 -0.98 6.86 14.33
C VAL A 152 -1.13 7.75 13.11
N THR A 153 -1.10 7.16 11.91
CA THR A 153 -1.38 7.88 10.66
C THR A 153 -2.61 7.32 9.94
N GLY A 154 -3.13 8.07 8.96
CA GLY A 154 -4.38 7.73 8.30
C GLY A 154 -5.62 8.14 9.08
N LYS A 155 -5.46 9.12 9.97
CA LYS A 155 -6.55 9.74 10.74
C LYS A 155 -7.46 10.59 9.84
N PRO A 156 -8.69 10.89 10.30
CA PRO A 156 -9.46 12.00 9.74
C PRO A 156 -8.66 13.31 9.74
N VAL A 157 -8.89 14.16 8.74
CA VAL A 157 -8.17 15.45 8.61
C VAL A 157 -8.39 16.32 9.85
N GLU A 158 -9.60 16.29 10.40
CA GLU A 158 -10.03 17.02 11.60
C GLU A 158 -9.25 16.62 12.85
N LEU A 159 -8.64 15.44 12.85
CA LEU A 159 -7.82 14.91 13.94
C LEU A 159 -6.30 14.93 13.62
N GLY A 160 -5.88 15.74 12.66
CA GLY A 160 -4.49 15.87 12.26
C GLY A 160 -4.07 14.90 11.13
N GLY A 161 -5.03 14.34 10.39
CA GLY A 161 -4.76 13.59 9.17
C GLY A 161 -4.22 14.49 8.04
N SER A 162 -3.41 13.96 7.15
CA SER A 162 -2.85 14.70 6.03
C SER A 162 -3.83 14.82 4.86
N ARG A 163 -3.98 16.02 4.33
CA ARG A 163 -4.68 16.24 3.06
C ARG A 163 -3.99 15.46 1.95
N GLY A 164 -4.79 14.85 1.06
CA GLY A 164 -4.27 14.02 -0.05
C GLY A 164 -3.91 12.57 0.33
N ARG A 165 -3.97 12.17 1.62
CA ARG A 165 -3.66 10.80 2.04
C ARG A 165 -4.56 9.75 1.38
N ALA A 166 -5.85 10.03 1.22
CA ALA A 166 -6.81 9.11 0.63
C ALA A 166 -6.44 8.69 -0.81
N SER A 167 -5.94 9.62 -1.62
CA SER A 167 -5.54 9.37 -3.01
C SER A 167 -4.06 9.03 -3.18
N ALA A 168 -3.26 9.04 -2.12
CA ALA A 168 -1.80 8.99 -2.21
C ALA A 168 -1.26 7.70 -2.86
N THR A 169 -1.87 6.56 -2.58
CA THR A 169 -1.43 5.28 -3.17
C THR A 169 -1.70 5.25 -4.67
N GLY A 170 -2.94 5.59 -5.10
CA GLY A 170 -3.28 5.68 -6.52
C GLY A 170 -2.44 6.73 -7.25
N ARG A 171 -2.17 7.87 -6.62
CA ARG A 171 -1.26 8.90 -7.17
C ARG A 171 0.15 8.37 -7.34
N GLY A 172 0.65 7.59 -6.38
CA GLY A 172 1.96 6.92 -6.49
C GLY A 172 2.05 6.00 -7.69
N VAL A 173 1.00 5.22 -7.95
CA VAL A 173 0.89 4.36 -9.14
C VAL A 173 0.98 5.18 -10.43
N VAL A 174 0.28 6.30 -10.52
CA VAL A 174 0.35 7.19 -11.69
C VAL A 174 1.73 7.81 -11.86
N ILE A 175 2.36 8.27 -10.78
CA ILE A 175 3.74 8.78 -10.81
C ILE A 175 4.71 7.69 -11.29
N ALA A 176 4.62 6.48 -10.76
CA ALA A 176 5.45 5.35 -11.17
C ALA A 176 5.27 5.03 -12.66
N THR A 177 4.04 5.09 -13.17
CA THR A 177 3.72 4.93 -14.59
C THR A 177 4.39 6.02 -15.44
N GLN A 178 4.27 7.28 -15.06
CA GLN A 178 4.92 8.36 -15.80
C GLN A 178 6.44 8.24 -15.83
N LEU A 179 7.04 7.86 -14.71
CA LEU A 179 8.49 7.69 -14.59
C LEU A 179 9.00 6.57 -15.50
N VAL A 180 8.34 5.41 -15.54
CA VAL A 180 8.76 4.32 -16.43
C VAL A 180 8.52 4.65 -17.90
N LEU A 181 7.42 5.28 -18.24
CA LEU A 181 7.13 5.71 -19.61
C LEU A 181 8.19 6.71 -20.11
N LYS A 182 8.54 7.69 -19.28
CA LYS A 182 9.57 8.68 -19.59
C LYS A 182 10.94 8.05 -19.87
N THR A 183 11.31 6.99 -19.15
CA THR A 183 12.59 6.26 -19.44
C THR A 183 12.58 5.54 -20.78
N ASN A 184 11.40 5.36 -21.38
CA ASN A 184 11.22 4.73 -22.69
C ASN A 184 10.79 5.73 -23.79
N GLY A 185 11.00 7.04 -23.54
CA GLY A 185 10.78 8.10 -24.54
C GLY A 185 9.32 8.55 -24.66
N VAL A 186 8.45 8.22 -23.70
CA VAL A 186 7.05 8.68 -23.66
C VAL A 186 6.93 9.74 -22.55
N ASP A 187 6.94 11.02 -22.92
CA ASP A 187 7.00 12.13 -21.97
C ASP A 187 5.64 12.55 -21.41
N SER A 188 4.53 12.13 -22.03
CA SER A 188 3.16 12.48 -21.64
C SER A 188 2.32 11.20 -21.45
N LEU A 189 1.25 11.32 -20.67
CA LEU A 189 0.20 10.30 -20.58
C LEU A 189 -0.89 10.48 -21.65
N ASP A 190 -0.84 11.55 -22.48
CA ASP A 190 -1.86 11.85 -23.46
C ASP A 190 -2.07 10.66 -24.40
N GLY A 191 -3.28 10.11 -24.40
CA GLY A 191 -3.68 8.98 -25.25
C GLY A 191 -3.09 7.62 -24.85
N VAL A 192 -2.28 7.53 -23.80
CA VAL A 192 -1.78 6.24 -23.27
C VAL A 192 -2.96 5.41 -22.80
N LYS A 193 -3.15 4.22 -23.37
CA LYS A 193 -4.21 3.28 -22.99
C LYS A 193 -3.89 2.59 -21.67
N VAL A 194 -4.77 2.75 -20.70
CA VAL A 194 -4.59 2.19 -19.34
C VAL A 194 -5.76 1.28 -18.97
N ALA A 195 -5.47 0.08 -18.48
CA ALA A 195 -6.44 -0.81 -17.87
C ALA A 195 -6.18 -0.90 -16.37
N VAL A 196 -7.23 -0.76 -15.54
CA VAL A 196 -7.10 -0.81 -14.07
C VAL A 196 -7.99 -1.92 -13.52
N GLN A 197 -7.39 -2.93 -12.91
CA GLN A 197 -8.09 -3.99 -12.21
C GLN A 197 -8.34 -3.57 -10.75
N GLY A 198 -9.61 -3.56 -10.36
CA GLY A 198 -10.02 -3.21 -9.01
C GLY A 198 -10.35 -1.73 -8.85
N MET A 199 -11.60 -1.43 -8.51
CA MET A 199 -12.11 -0.08 -8.25
C MET A 199 -12.24 0.21 -6.74
N GLY A 200 -11.33 -0.36 -5.93
CA GLY A 200 -11.13 0.02 -4.53
C GLY A 200 -10.38 1.35 -4.41
N ASN A 201 -9.92 1.68 -3.19
CA ASN A 201 -9.26 2.96 -2.93
C ASN A 201 -8.09 3.25 -3.88
N VAL A 202 -7.24 2.27 -4.17
CA VAL A 202 -6.05 2.46 -5.03
C VAL A 202 -6.45 2.64 -6.48
N GLY A 203 -7.24 1.70 -7.03
CA GLY A 203 -7.58 1.69 -8.45
C GLY A 203 -8.50 2.84 -8.84
N ALA A 204 -9.53 3.15 -8.05
CA ALA A 204 -10.41 4.28 -8.33
C ALA A 204 -9.66 5.61 -8.37
N ASN A 205 -8.79 5.88 -7.37
CA ASN A 205 -7.97 7.09 -7.38
C ASN A 205 -6.96 7.10 -8.53
N ALA A 206 -6.34 5.97 -8.86
CA ALA A 206 -5.42 5.89 -9.99
C ALA A 206 -6.15 6.17 -11.31
N ALA A 207 -7.30 5.53 -11.57
CA ALA A 207 -8.09 5.72 -12.77
C ALA A 207 -8.52 7.18 -12.98
N ARG A 208 -9.04 7.82 -11.94
CA ARG A 208 -9.41 9.25 -11.97
C ARG A 208 -8.21 10.13 -12.29
N ILE A 209 -7.05 9.90 -11.65
CA ILE A 209 -5.85 10.69 -11.89
C ILE A 209 -5.29 10.45 -13.29
N PHE A 210 -5.37 9.23 -13.84
CA PHE A 210 -5.02 8.94 -15.23
C PHE A 210 -5.88 9.75 -16.19
N CYS A 211 -7.22 9.73 -16.02
CA CYS A 211 -8.14 10.55 -16.83
C CYS A 211 -7.81 12.05 -16.72
N HIS A 212 -7.59 12.57 -15.52
CA HIS A 212 -7.22 13.99 -15.30
C HIS A 212 -5.86 14.39 -15.91
N ARG A 213 -5.03 13.40 -16.27
CA ARG A 213 -3.76 13.59 -16.99
C ARG A 213 -3.86 13.16 -18.46
N ASN A 214 -5.07 13.12 -19.02
CA ASN A 214 -5.41 12.80 -20.41
C ASN A 214 -5.01 11.39 -20.88
N ALA A 215 -4.78 10.44 -19.97
CA ALA A 215 -4.65 9.04 -20.34
C ALA A 215 -6.02 8.48 -20.79
N CYS A 216 -6.02 7.53 -21.70
CA CYS A 216 -7.20 6.82 -22.14
C CYS A 216 -7.43 5.59 -21.26
N VAL A 217 -8.26 5.70 -20.23
CA VAL A 217 -8.60 4.56 -19.35
C VAL A 217 -9.60 3.68 -20.10
N VAL A 218 -9.12 2.59 -20.70
CA VAL A 218 -9.92 1.71 -21.57
C VAL A 218 -10.69 0.64 -20.83
N ALA A 219 -10.23 0.21 -19.65
CA ALA A 219 -10.89 -0.85 -18.89
C ALA A 219 -10.78 -0.64 -17.37
N LEU A 220 -11.87 -0.94 -16.67
CA LEU A 220 -11.99 -0.92 -15.21
C LEU A 220 -12.70 -2.18 -14.74
N SER A 221 -12.34 -2.74 -13.56
CA SER A 221 -13.07 -3.85 -12.95
C SER A 221 -13.27 -3.68 -11.45
N ASP A 222 -14.33 -4.33 -10.94
CA ASP A 222 -14.56 -4.55 -9.52
C ASP A 222 -14.81 -6.05 -9.25
N VAL A 223 -15.36 -6.38 -8.08
CA VAL A 223 -15.69 -7.77 -7.70
C VAL A 223 -16.80 -8.37 -8.56
N SER A 224 -17.57 -7.58 -9.29
CA SER A 224 -18.70 -8.02 -10.11
C SER A 224 -18.34 -8.29 -11.58
N GLY A 225 -17.15 -7.86 -12.02
CA GLY A 225 -16.69 -7.97 -13.39
C GLY A 225 -15.98 -6.71 -13.86
N GLY A 226 -15.86 -6.54 -15.17
CA GLY A 226 -15.20 -5.39 -15.77
C GLY A 226 -16.07 -4.70 -16.82
N ILE A 227 -15.66 -3.49 -17.16
CA ILE A 227 -16.18 -2.68 -18.26
C ILE A 227 -15.02 -2.26 -19.16
N TYR A 228 -15.30 -2.14 -20.47
CA TYR A 228 -14.35 -1.74 -21.49
C TYR A 228 -14.95 -0.70 -22.42
N CYS A 229 -14.18 0.31 -22.78
CA CYS A 229 -14.52 1.28 -23.81
C CYS A 229 -13.24 1.69 -24.55
N GLU A 230 -13.17 1.43 -25.86
CA GLU A 230 -11.96 1.73 -26.65
C GLU A 230 -11.64 3.22 -26.71
N SER A 231 -12.65 4.09 -26.71
CA SER A 231 -12.49 5.54 -26.69
C SER A 231 -12.17 6.14 -25.31
N GLY A 232 -12.13 5.29 -24.29
CA GLY A 232 -11.89 5.67 -22.90
C GLY A 232 -13.16 5.78 -22.06
N LEU A 233 -13.00 5.46 -20.78
CA LEU A 233 -14.03 5.53 -19.74
C LEU A 233 -13.89 6.85 -18.96
N ASP A 234 -15.00 7.44 -18.56
CA ASP A 234 -15.02 8.53 -17.58
C ASP A 234 -14.90 7.95 -16.15
N ALA A 235 -13.68 7.94 -15.62
CA ALA A 235 -13.41 7.37 -14.31
C ALA A 235 -14.07 8.16 -13.16
N ASP A 236 -14.38 9.44 -13.32
CA ASP A 236 -15.14 10.21 -12.32
C ASP A 236 -16.61 9.77 -12.30
N ALA A 237 -17.24 9.62 -13.46
CA ALA A 237 -18.60 9.11 -13.57
C ALA A 237 -18.73 7.68 -13.03
N VAL A 238 -17.79 6.80 -13.39
CA VAL A 238 -17.74 5.42 -12.86
C VAL A 238 -17.57 5.42 -11.33
N SER A 239 -16.68 6.25 -10.80
CA SER A 239 -16.45 6.32 -9.34
C SER A 239 -17.70 6.82 -8.60
N ALA A 240 -18.37 7.86 -9.13
CA ALA A 240 -19.62 8.37 -8.55
C ALA A 240 -20.71 7.29 -8.51
N PHE A 241 -20.86 6.52 -9.59
CA PHE A 241 -21.81 5.41 -9.65
C PHE A 241 -21.54 4.33 -8.59
N LEU A 242 -20.26 3.99 -8.37
CA LEU A 242 -19.88 3.02 -7.33
C LEU A 242 -20.05 3.59 -5.91
N GLU A 243 -19.82 4.87 -5.69
CA GLU A 243 -20.02 5.56 -4.40
C GLU A 243 -21.51 5.59 -3.98
N GLU A 244 -22.43 5.52 -4.94
CA GLU A 244 -23.87 5.34 -4.69
C GLU A 244 -24.25 3.90 -4.25
N GLY A 245 -23.27 2.98 -4.20
CA GLY A 245 -23.47 1.60 -3.76
C GLY A 245 -23.78 0.61 -4.89
N HIS A 246 -23.63 1.02 -6.14
CA HIS A 246 -23.78 0.15 -7.30
C HIS A 246 -22.54 -0.67 -7.58
N LEU A 247 -22.65 -1.65 -8.49
CA LEU A 247 -21.53 -2.48 -8.96
C LEU A 247 -21.29 -2.23 -10.46
N LEU A 248 -20.07 -2.46 -10.93
CA LEU A 248 -19.71 -2.22 -12.34
C LEU A 248 -20.53 -3.04 -13.34
N LYS A 249 -21.00 -4.23 -12.96
CA LYS A 249 -21.91 -5.03 -13.80
C LYS A 249 -23.20 -4.30 -14.18
N ASP A 250 -23.61 -3.30 -13.41
CA ASP A 250 -24.83 -2.53 -13.61
C ASP A 250 -24.56 -1.17 -14.31
N TYR A 251 -23.28 -0.82 -14.53
CA TYR A 251 -22.90 0.43 -15.19
C TYR A 251 -23.16 0.38 -16.70
N GLN A 252 -23.82 1.40 -17.21
CA GLN A 252 -24.11 1.54 -18.65
C GLN A 252 -23.81 2.95 -19.13
N ALA A 253 -23.08 3.04 -20.22
CA ALA A 253 -22.83 4.28 -20.95
C ALA A 253 -22.59 3.96 -22.44
N GLU A 254 -22.62 4.97 -23.29
CA GLU A 254 -22.38 4.81 -24.73
C GLU A 254 -20.97 4.26 -24.98
N GLY A 255 -20.87 3.24 -25.84
CA GLY A 255 -19.60 2.60 -26.21
C GLY A 255 -19.01 1.69 -25.13
N VAL A 256 -19.66 1.52 -23.97
CA VAL A 256 -19.21 0.64 -22.90
C VAL A 256 -19.71 -0.78 -23.12
N SER A 257 -18.82 -1.75 -23.03
CA SER A 257 -19.13 -3.18 -23.03
C SER A 257 -18.71 -3.82 -21.69
N HIS A 258 -19.43 -4.87 -21.29
CA HIS A 258 -19.07 -5.66 -20.10
C HIS A 258 -18.10 -6.77 -20.48
N ILE A 259 -17.08 -6.94 -19.67
CA ILE A 259 -16.02 -7.94 -19.83
C ILE A 259 -15.76 -8.68 -18.52
N SER A 260 -15.17 -9.86 -18.60
CA SER A 260 -14.68 -10.59 -17.44
C SER A 260 -13.39 -9.99 -16.89
N ASN A 261 -13.00 -10.40 -15.69
CA ASN A 261 -11.70 -10.01 -15.08
C ASN A 261 -10.52 -10.48 -15.94
N THR A 262 -10.59 -11.68 -16.53
CA THR A 262 -9.52 -12.20 -17.40
C THR A 262 -9.43 -11.39 -18.70
N GLU A 263 -10.56 -11.04 -19.29
CA GLU A 263 -10.58 -10.17 -20.48
C GLU A 263 -10.01 -8.78 -20.19
N LEU A 264 -10.27 -8.22 -19.00
CA LEU A 264 -9.62 -6.97 -18.59
C LEU A 264 -8.10 -7.11 -18.52
N LEU A 265 -7.60 -8.14 -17.82
CA LEU A 265 -6.17 -8.36 -17.68
C LEU A 265 -5.47 -8.54 -19.02
N THR A 266 -6.15 -9.14 -20.01
CA THR A 266 -5.61 -9.46 -21.33
C THR A 266 -6.05 -8.51 -22.44
N CYS A 267 -6.72 -7.40 -22.12
CA CYS A 267 -7.17 -6.41 -23.10
C CYS A 267 -5.97 -5.68 -23.74
N ASP A 268 -6.24 -5.05 -24.89
CA ASP A 268 -5.24 -4.23 -25.57
C ASP A 268 -5.08 -2.89 -24.85
N CYS A 269 -3.95 -2.73 -24.18
CA CYS A 269 -3.57 -1.50 -23.47
C CYS A 269 -2.04 -1.33 -23.45
N ASP A 270 -1.58 -0.11 -23.18
CA ASP A 270 -0.15 0.16 -22.98
C ASP A 270 0.27 -0.21 -21.57
N VAL A 271 -0.57 0.13 -20.58
CA VAL A 271 -0.29 -0.02 -19.15
C VAL A 271 -1.41 -0.79 -18.48
N LEU A 272 -1.06 -1.86 -17.78
CA LEU A 272 -1.94 -2.61 -16.90
C LEU A 272 -1.63 -2.26 -15.44
N VAL A 273 -2.67 -1.91 -14.67
CA VAL A 273 -2.57 -1.61 -13.24
C VAL A 273 -3.38 -2.63 -12.44
N PRO A 274 -2.78 -3.73 -11.97
CA PRO A 274 -3.43 -4.66 -11.06
C PRO A 274 -3.51 -4.02 -9.66
N ALA A 275 -4.72 -3.60 -9.25
CA ALA A 275 -4.97 -2.90 -7.99
C ALA A 275 -6.08 -3.56 -7.14
N ALA A 276 -6.35 -4.85 -7.38
CA ALA A 276 -7.36 -5.63 -6.65
C ALA A 276 -6.73 -6.51 -5.57
N LEU A 277 -6.35 -7.72 -5.92
CA LEU A 277 -5.89 -8.75 -5.00
C LEU A 277 -4.50 -9.25 -5.37
N GLU A 278 -3.93 -10.05 -4.48
CA GLU A 278 -2.71 -10.81 -4.74
C GLU A 278 -2.92 -11.92 -5.78
N ASN A 279 -1.84 -12.37 -6.43
CA ASN A 279 -1.79 -13.51 -7.36
C ASN A 279 -2.78 -13.45 -8.54
N GLN A 280 -3.12 -12.25 -8.99
CA GLN A 280 -4.04 -12.06 -10.14
C GLN A 280 -3.35 -12.36 -11.48
N ILE A 281 -2.07 -12.03 -11.60
CA ILE A 281 -1.25 -12.34 -12.77
C ILE A 281 -0.45 -13.59 -12.46
N ASN A 282 -1.00 -14.74 -12.80
CA ASN A 282 -0.34 -16.03 -12.76
C ASN A 282 0.33 -16.36 -14.11
N ALA A 283 0.95 -17.52 -14.24
CA ALA A 283 1.64 -17.92 -15.45
C ALA A 283 0.72 -17.92 -16.70
N GLU A 284 -0.51 -18.44 -16.56
CA GLU A 284 -1.47 -18.50 -17.65
C GLU A 284 -1.88 -17.10 -18.15
N VAL A 285 -2.17 -16.19 -17.23
CA VAL A 285 -2.48 -14.80 -17.56
C VAL A 285 -1.27 -14.10 -18.17
N ALA A 286 -0.07 -14.30 -17.60
CA ALA A 286 1.16 -13.69 -18.08
C ALA A 286 1.46 -14.02 -19.56
N GLU A 287 1.15 -15.25 -20.01
CA GLU A 287 1.31 -15.65 -21.42
C GLU A 287 0.36 -14.91 -22.38
N GLN A 288 -0.79 -14.42 -21.90
CA GLN A 288 -1.83 -13.81 -22.69
C GLN A 288 -1.83 -12.27 -22.66
N LEU A 289 -1.05 -11.65 -21.77
CA LEU A 289 -1.00 -10.19 -21.63
C LEU A 289 -0.61 -9.50 -22.94
N ARG A 290 -1.23 -8.35 -23.21
CA ARG A 290 -0.95 -7.53 -24.41
C ARG A 290 -0.32 -6.18 -24.08
N CYS A 291 -0.25 -5.82 -22.79
CA CYS A 291 0.36 -4.59 -22.34
C CYS A 291 1.89 -4.60 -22.48
N ARG A 292 2.47 -3.42 -22.52
CA ARG A 292 3.94 -3.23 -22.46
C ARG A 292 4.43 -3.02 -21.05
N TYR A 293 3.59 -2.46 -20.20
CA TYR A 293 3.95 -2.08 -18.83
C TYR A 293 2.92 -2.62 -17.86
N ILE A 294 3.41 -3.11 -16.72
CA ILE A 294 2.61 -3.46 -15.55
C ILE A 294 3.08 -2.57 -14.41
N VAL A 295 2.15 -1.89 -13.73
CA VAL A 295 2.45 -1.08 -12.55
C VAL A 295 1.59 -1.57 -11.38
N GLU A 296 2.21 -2.23 -10.42
CA GLU A 296 1.50 -2.96 -9.37
C GLU A 296 0.90 -2.01 -8.32
N GLY A 297 -0.42 -1.84 -8.36
CA GLY A 297 -1.16 -1.07 -7.36
C GLY A 297 -1.49 -1.87 -6.09
N ALA A 298 -1.83 -3.16 -6.23
CA ALA A 298 -2.03 -4.09 -5.12
C ALA A 298 -0.67 -4.62 -4.59
N ASN A 299 -0.69 -5.29 -3.44
CA ASN A 299 0.48 -6.00 -2.94
C ASN A 299 0.52 -7.42 -3.54
N GLY A 300 1.66 -7.81 -4.11
CA GLY A 300 1.89 -9.12 -4.68
C GLY A 300 0.89 -9.59 -5.75
N PRO A 301 0.46 -8.75 -6.70
CA PRO A 301 -0.54 -9.14 -7.69
C PRO A 301 0.01 -10.11 -8.73
N THR A 302 1.33 -10.18 -8.89
CA THR A 302 2.03 -11.03 -9.86
C THR A 302 2.75 -12.16 -9.15
N THR A 303 2.53 -13.41 -9.59
CA THR A 303 3.22 -14.57 -9.03
C THR A 303 4.68 -14.64 -9.47
N VAL A 304 5.50 -15.40 -8.75
CA VAL A 304 6.93 -15.55 -9.08
C VAL A 304 7.12 -16.21 -10.46
N GLU A 305 6.28 -17.18 -10.79
CA GLU A 305 6.29 -17.85 -12.09
C GLU A 305 5.95 -16.87 -13.23
N ALA A 306 4.98 -16.00 -12.99
CA ALA A 306 4.59 -14.98 -13.96
C ALA A 306 5.71 -13.96 -14.19
N ASP A 307 6.43 -13.54 -13.15
CA ASP A 307 7.56 -12.60 -13.30
C ASP A 307 8.60 -13.09 -14.35
N ALA A 308 8.94 -14.38 -14.32
CA ALA A 308 9.89 -14.96 -15.28
C ALA A 308 9.36 -14.95 -16.72
N ILE A 309 8.05 -15.19 -16.90
CA ILE A 309 7.39 -15.13 -18.22
C ILE A 309 7.36 -13.69 -18.73
N LEU A 310 7.03 -12.73 -17.88
CA LEU A 310 6.99 -11.30 -18.24
C LEU A 310 8.36 -10.80 -18.71
N GLU A 311 9.43 -11.22 -18.02
CA GLU A 311 10.81 -10.86 -18.38
C GLU A 311 11.19 -11.44 -19.75
N GLN A 312 10.85 -12.71 -20.02
CA GLN A 312 11.07 -13.36 -21.33
C GLN A 312 10.29 -12.68 -22.46
N ARG A 313 9.08 -12.20 -22.17
CA ARG A 313 8.23 -11.48 -23.14
C ARG A 313 8.59 -10.01 -23.30
N GLY A 314 9.56 -9.49 -22.52
CA GLY A 314 9.97 -8.09 -22.56
C GLY A 314 8.92 -7.11 -22.01
N ILE A 315 7.98 -7.59 -21.18
CA ILE A 315 7.00 -6.74 -20.50
C ILE A 315 7.67 -6.12 -19.27
N THR A 316 7.67 -4.81 -19.19
CA THR A 316 8.28 -4.08 -18.08
C THR A 316 7.32 -4.02 -16.88
N LEU A 317 7.76 -4.54 -15.74
CA LEU A 317 6.99 -4.52 -14.50
C LEU A 317 7.62 -3.57 -13.48
N ILE A 318 6.81 -2.65 -12.94
CA ILE A 318 7.17 -1.80 -11.80
C ILE A 318 6.55 -2.41 -10.54
N PRO A 319 7.39 -2.82 -9.57
CA PRO A 319 6.93 -3.62 -8.44
C PRO A 319 6.14 -2.80 -7.42
N ASP A 320 5.28 -3.49 -6.69
CA ASP A 320 4.40 -2.98 -5.65
C ASP A 320 5.13 -2.20 -4.55
N ILE A 321 6.28 -2.71 -4.06
CA ILE A 321 7.06 -2.04 -3.01
C ILE A 321 7.52 -0.63 -3.39
N PHE A 322 7.54 -0.29 -4.68
CA PHE A 322 7.77 1.07 -5.18
C PHE A 322 6.45 1.73 -5.63
N ALA A 323 5.69 1.08 -6.52
CA ALA A 323 4.54 1.70 -7.19
C ALA A 323 3.45 2.16 -6.21
N ASN A 324 3.13 1.34 -5.20
CA ASN A 324 2.10 1.66 -4.21
C ASN A 324 2.66 2.34 -2.93
N SER A 325 3.93 2.75 -2.93
CA SER A 325 4.58 3.39 -1.79
C SER A 325 4.04 4.80 -1.47
N GLY A 326 3.29 5.41 -2.39
CA GLY A 326 2.71 6.74 -2.19
C GLY A 326 1.91 6.86 -0.88
N GLY A 327 1.20 5.79 -0.51
CA GLY A 327 0.45 5.75 0.75
C GLY A 327 1.33 5.87 2.00
N VAL A 328 2.44 5.14 2.07
CA VAL A 328 3.35 5.22 3.22
C VAL A 328 4.17 6.51 3.22
N ILE A 329 4.51 7.04 2.06
CA ILE A 329 5.20 8.35 1.93
C ILE A 329 4.31 9.46 2.49
N VAL A 330 3.04 9.53 2.10
CA VAL A 330 2.12 10.55 2.65
C VAL A 330 1.79 10.29 4.12
N SER A 331 1.82 9.04 4.58
CA SER A 331 1.76 8.75 6.01
C SER A 331 2.97 9.31 6.76
N TYR A 332 4.16 9.30 6.15
CA TYR A 332 5.34 9.96 6.69
C TYR A 332 5.13 11.49 6.77
N PHE A 333 4.57 12.10 5.73
CA PHE A 333 4.25 13.54 5.77
C PHE A 333 3.22 13.89 6.85
N GLU A 334 2.20 13.05 7.05
CA GLU A 334 1.23 13.22 8.13
C GLU A 334 1.91 13.22 9.50
N TRP A 335 2.81 12.24 9.73
CA TRP A 335 3.58 12.17 10.96
C TRP A 335 4.48 13.40 11.16
N VAL A 336 5.19 13.86 10.11
CA VAL A 336 6.01 15.08 10.17
C VAL A 336 5.16 16.29 10.55
N GLN A 337 4.00 16.46 9.92
CA GLN A 337 3.08 17.56 10.22
C GLN A 337 2.62 17.50 11.69
N ASN A 338 2.31 16.31 12.20
CA ASN A 338 1.86 16.15 13.58
C ASN A 338 2.99 16.40 14.62
N ILE A 339 4.23 16.01 14.32
CA ILE A 339 5.37 16.26 15.22
C ILE A 339 5.77 17.75 15.21
N GLN A 340 5.63 18.42 14.07
CA GLN A 340 5.96 19.83 13.91
C GLN A 340 4.78 20.77 14.20
N GLU A 341 3.58 20.22 14.48
CA GLU A 341 2.34 20.99 14.68
C GLU A 341 1.99 21.88 13.48
N LEU A 342 2.30 21.41 12.28
CA LEU A 342 2.06 22.11 11.01
C LEU A 342 0.96 21.40 10.20
N THR A 343 0.34 22.15 9.30
CA THR A 343 -0.60 21.61 8.31
C THR A 343 -0.14 22.01 6.91
N TRP A 344 -0.05 21.02 6.02
CA TRP A 344 0.32 21.26 4.62
C TRP A 344 -0.91 21.21 3.71
N GLU A 345 -0.90 22.03 2.68
CA GLU A 345 -1.92 21.98 1.65
C GLU A 345 -1.74 20.72 0.77
N ARG A 346 -2.83 20.28 0.15
CA ARG A 346 -2.82 19.09 -0.74
C ARG A 346 -1.79 19.23 -1.87
N SER A 347 -1.61 20.43 -2.43
CA SER A 347 -0.62 20.69 -3.48
C SER A 347 0.80 20.43 -2.99
N GLN A 348 1.15 20.91 -1.80
CA GLN A 348 2.47 20.66 -1.18
C GLN A 348 2.72 19.19 -0.93
N VAL A 349 1.73 18.47 -0.39
CA VAL A 349 1.81 17.03 -0.17
C VAL A 349 2.05 16.28 -1.49
N ASN A 350 1.31 16.64 -2.54
CA ASN A 350 1.42 15.99 -3.86
C ASN A 350 2.77 16.28 -4.52
N GLU A 351 3.27 17.52 -4.44
CA GLU A 351 4.57 17.92 -4.99
C GLU A 351 5.72 17.17 -4.27
N MET A 352 5.68 17.12 -2.95
CA MET A 352 6.69 16.39 -2.17
C MET A 352 6.64 14.88 -2.43
N LEU A 353 5.44 14.30 -2.61
CA LEU A 353 5.28 12.92 -2.99
C LEU A 353 5.95 12.63 -4.34
N GLU A 354 5.67 13.45 -5.35
CA GLU A 354 6.26 13.31 -6.69
C GLU A 354 7.78 13.43 -6.64
N LYS A 355 8.31 14.41 -5.89
CA LYS A 355 9.75 14.60 -5.70
C LYS A 355 10.43 13.39 -5.07
N LEU A 356 9.88 12.83 -3.99
CA LEU A 356 10.45 11.65 -3.32
C LEU A 356 10.36 10.41 -4.20
N MET A 357 9.25 10.17 -4.88
CA MET A 357 9.12 9.02 -5.76
C MET A 357 10.04 9.14 -6.97
N THR A 358 10.21 10.34 -7.54
CA THR A 358 11.15 10.57 -8.65
C THR A 358 12.60 10.28 -8.23
N ALA A 359 13.01 10.76 -7.06
CA ALA A 359 14.35 10.47 -6.53
C ALA A 359 14.57 8.97 -6.31
N SER A 360 13.60 8.30 -5.67
CA SER A 360 13.68 6.85 -5.42
C SER A 360 13.69 6.05 -6.73
N PHE A 361 12.92 6.45 -7.74
CA PHE A 361 12.93 5.79 -9.05
C PHE A 361 14.29 5.97 -9.76
N GLY A 362 14.92 7.15 -9.65
CA GLY A 362 16.27 7.38 -10.18
C GLY A 362 17.26 6.36 -9.66
N GLU A 363 17.26 6.08 -8.36
CA GLU A 363 18.13 5.08 -7.75
C GLU A 363 17.81 3.66 -8.22
N LEU A 364 16.54 3.30 -8.37
CA LEU A 364 16.10 2.02 -8.96
C LEU A 364 16.62 1.87 -10.40
N LEU A 365 16.52 2.92 -11.20
CA LEU A 365 16.98 2.93 -12.58
C LEU A 365 18.50 2.77 -12.69
N GLU A 366 19.26 3.46 -11.83
CA GLU A 366 20.71 3.32 -11.75
C GLU A 366 21.11 1.90 -11.35
N GLU A 367 20.46 1.34 -10.33
CA GLU A 367 20.73 -0.04 -9.89
C GLU A 367 20.42 -1.05 -11.00
N ARG A 368 19.28 -0.90 -11.67
CA ARG A 368 18.91 -1.74 -12.81
C ARG A 368 19.95 -1.69 -13.94
N LYS A 369 20.44 -0.50 -14.28
CA LYS A 369 21.50 -0.33 -15.29
C LYS A 369 22.79 -1.01 -14.87
N LYS A 370 23.16 -0.89 -13.60
CA LYS A 370 24.40 -1.45 -13.05
C LYS A 370 24.40 -2.98 -13.00
N THR A 371 23.26 -3.58 -12.69
CA THR A 371 23.14 -5.02 -12.45
C THR A 371 22.43 -5.78 -13.57
N ALA A 372 21.89 -5.06 -14.57
CA ALA A 372 21.11 -5.62 -15.68
C ALA A 372 19.92 -6.49 -15.20
N CYS A 373 19.32 -6.15 -14.05
CA CYS A 373 18.20 -6.89 -13.46
C CYS A 373 16.84 -6.23 -13.74
N SER A 374 15.73 -6.92 -13.34
CA SER A 374 14.39 -6.34 -13.37
C SER A 374 14.22 -5.20 -12.38
N TYR A 375 13.19 -4.35 -12.55
CA TYR A 375 12.86 -3.30 -11.57
C TYR A 375 12.51 -3.88 -10.19
N ARG A 376 11.88 -5.05 -10.15
CA ARG A 376 11.59 -5.76 -8.89
C ARG A 376 12.88 -6.09 -8.15
N MET A 377 13.83 -6.71 -8.84
CA MET A 377 15.13 -7.05 -8.25
C MET A 377 15.91 -5.80 -7.85
N ALA A 378 15.92 -4.76 -8.69
CA ALA A 378 16.56 -3.48 -8.36
C ALA A 378 15.96 -2.85 -7.08
N ALA A 379 14.63 -2.89 -6.91
CA ALA A 379 13.96 -2.39 -5.72
C ALA A 379 14.39 -3.16 -4.45
N TYR A 380 14.45 -4.48 -4.51
CA TYR A 380 14.95 -5.29 -3.38
C TYR A 380 16.44 -5.01 -3.09
N ILE A 381 17.28 -4.90 -4.10
CA ILE A 381 18.72 -4.60 -3.92
C ILE A 381 18.91 -3.23 -3.25
N VAL A 382 18.20 -2.19 -3.71
CA VAL A 382 18.26 -0.85 -3.11
C VAL A 382 17.76 -0.87 -1.66
N ALA A 383 16.64 -1.54 -1.39
CA ALA A 383 16.10 -1.66 -0.04
C ALA A 383 17.05 -2.37 0.92
N LEU A 384 17.53 -3.55 0.53
CA LEU A 384 18.43 -4.36 1.35
C LEU A 384 19.78 -3.65 1.57
N ARG A 385 20.33 -2.99 0.55
CA ARG A 385 21.56 -2.22 0.68
C ARG A 385 21.41 -1.10 1.73
N ARG A 386 20.30 -0.39 1.75
CA ARG A 386 20.02 0.66 2.74
C ARG A 386 19.89 0.11 4.16
N LEU A 387 19.21 -1.02 4.30
CA LEU A 387 19.05 -1.67 5.61
C LEU A 387 20.40 -2.20 6.11
N LEU A 388 21.12 -2.95 5.27
CA LEU A 388 22.45 -3.49 5.62
C LEU A 388 23.46 -2.40 5.94
N TYR A 389 23.46 -1.31 5.16
CA TYR A 389 24.35 -0.19 5.42
C TYR A 389 24.06 0.51 6.75
N ALA A 390 22.78 0.65 7.11
CA ALA A 390 22.39 1.22 8.40
C ALA A 390 22.78 0.31 9.57
N GLU A 391 22.65 -1.02 9.41
CA GLU A 391 23.14 -2.00 10.40
C GLU A 391 24.68 -1.93 10.56
N ASP A 392 25.39 -1.84 9.44
CA ASP A 392 26.86 -1.76 9.42
C ASP A 392 27.38 -0.51 10.16
N ILE A 393 26.77 0.66 9.91
CA ILE A 393 27.16 1.91 10.58
C ILE A 393 26.87 1.88 12.08
N LYS A 394 25.72 1.37 12.48
CA LYS A 394 25.35 1.33 13.92
C LYS A 394 26.11 0.26 14.68
N GLY A 395 26.53 -0.78 14.00
CA GLY A 395 27.12 -1.97 14.62
C GLY A 395 26.11 -2.79 15.41
N LEU A 396 26.55 -3.93 15.89
CA LEU A 396 25.74 -4.76 16.79
C LEU A 396 25.84 -4.24 18.21
N PHE A 397 24.71 -4.05 18.86
CA PHE A 397 24.68 -3.82 20.30
C PHE A 397 25.07 -5.11 21.02
N PRO A 398 25.97 -5.07 22.01
CA PRO A 398 26.48 -6.24 22.71
C PRO A 398 25.42 -6.99 23.51
#